data_4bd4027f14c6cc85b7e7d659af5e8d35
#
_entry.id   4bd4027f14c6cc85b7e7d659af5e8d35
#
_cell.length_a   1.000
_cell.length_b   1.000
_cell.length_c   1.000
_cell.angle_alpha   90.00
_cell.angle_beta   90.00
_cell.angle_gamma   90.00
#
_symmetry.space_group_name_H-M   'P 1'
#
loop_
_entity.id
_entity.type
_entity.pdbx_description
1 polymer ?
#
loop_
_entity_poly.entity_id
_entity_poly.type
_entity_poly.pdbx_seq_one_letter_code
_entity_poly.pdbx_strand_id
1 'polypeptide(L)'
;MILVALFALAGSVLAVGSKGSLHVEIAFQKEVHNPGDAVLVDVNITNTGKGAARILRWFTAQNGVEESLFDVRVDGNAAEYVGRHYKRPEPSDMDYIVIQPGRTITATVDLADYYDMTATGMYSVRYAVESFDLFSKNNGLLAKRDTLTSSSAASWVDGRHGKKPQPPPPSGGLTSFTGCTATQANSITSARTAAANYSQDSRMYLAAGLTGPRYTTWFGVYSSSRYNTVLSNFVKIDDALDNAQMNFNCGCKQNYYAYVYPNQPYNIYVCRVFWQAPTTGTDSKAGTIIHETSHFNVVAGTDDIVYGQTGARNLANSDPNRAVQNADSHEYFAENSPKQN
;
A
#
# COMPACT_ATOMS: atom_id res chain seq x y z
N MET A 1 -4.98 15.08 -64.49
CA MET A 1 -5.67 15.58 -63.29
C MET A 1 -5.73 14.41 -62.31
N ILE A 2 -4.80 14.37 -61.36
CA ILE A 2 -4.69 13.27 -60.37
C ILE A 2 -5.33 13.78 -59.09
N LEU A 3 -6.42 13.12 -58.67
CA LEU A 3 -7.14 13.43 -57.45
C LEU A 3 -6.40 12.73 -56.28
N VAL A 4 -5.75 13.51 -55.42
CA VAL A 4 -5.18 13.01 -54.17
C VAL A 4 -6.26 13.05 -53.09
N ALA A 5 -6.72 11.88 -52.70
CA ALA A 5 -7.63 11.76 -51.56
C ALA A 5 -6.82 11.82 -50.26
N LEU A 6 -6.95 12.91 -49.50
CA LEU A 6 -6.49 13.00 -48.12
C LEU A 6 -7.40 12.15 -47.22
N PHE A 7 -6.89 11.04 -46.71
CA PHE A 7 -7.49 10.35 -45.58
C PHE A 7 -7.11 11.09 -44.29
N ALA A 8 -8.05 11.82 -43.73
CA ALA A 8 -7.93 12.33 -42.36
C ALA A 8 -8.09 11.16 -41.38
N LEU A 9 -6.99 10.75 -40.75
CA LEU A 9 -7.05 9.89 -39.57
C LEU A 9 -7.69 10.69 -38.42
N ALA A 10 -8.98 10.48 -38.21
CA ALA A 10 -9.66 10.92 -36.99
C ALA A 10 -9.12 10.09 -35.84
N GLY A 11 -8.13 10.61 -35.10
CA GLY A 11 -7.71 10.08 -33.85
C GLY A 11 -8.89 10.14 -32.88
N SER A 12 -9.45 8.98 -32.51
CA SER A 12 -10.49 8.86 -31.50
C SER A 12 -9.90 9.29 -30.17
N VAL A 13 -10.13 10.51 -29.74
CA VAL A 13 -9.92 10.94 -28.36
C VAL A 13 -10.92 10.14 -27.53
N LEU A 14 -10.46 9.08 -26.86
CA LEU A 14 -11.27 8.33 -25.93
C LEU A 14 -11.67 9.29 -24.81
N ALA A 15 -12.95 9.65 -24.75
CA ALA A 15 -13.49 10.40 -23.64
C ALA A 15 -13.34 9.55 -22.37
N VAL A 16 -12.51 10.00 -21.43
CA VAL A 16 -12.37 9.36 -20.12
C VAL A 16 -13.69 9.55 -19.37
N GLY A 17 -14.31 8.44 -18.97
CA GLY A 17 -15.58 8.47 -18.24
C GLY A 17 -15.45 9.23 -16.92
N SER A 18 -16.55 9.84 -16.50
CA SER A 18 -16.63 10.56 -15.22
C SER A 18 -16.58 9.60 -14.02
N LYS A 19 -16.14 10.08 -12.86
CA LYS A 19 -16.04 9.38 -11.55
C LYS A 19 -17.28 8.55 -11.17
N GLY A 20 -18.47 8.86 -11.66
CA GLY A 20 -19.73 8.17 -11.35
C GLY A 20 -20.09 7.03 -12.29
N SER A 21 -19.17 6.57 -13.16
CA SER A 21 -19.48 5.55 -14.16
C SER A 21 -19.20 4.11 -13.73
N LEU A 22 -18.40 3.88 -12.70
CA LEU A 22 -18.09 2.53 -12.20
C LEU A 22 -19.06 2.16 -11.06
N HIS A 23 -19.62 0.98 -11.18
CA HIS A 23 -20.49 0.36 -10.18
C HIS A 23 -19.84 -0.95 -9.72
N VAL A 24 -19.82 -1.19 -8.39
CA VAL A 24 -19.25 -2.40 -7.80
C VAL A 24 -20.32 -3.19 -7.10
N GLU A 25 -20.38 -4.47 -7.40
CA GLU A 25 -21.18 -5.48 -6.73
C GLU A 25 -20.27 -6.56 -6.16
N ILE A 26 -20.59 -7.03 -4.97
CA ILE A 26 -19.94 -8.16 -4.34
C ILE A 26 -20.96 -9.17 -3.84
N ALA A 27 -20.60 -10.45 -3.85
CA ALA A 27 -21.44 -11.51 -3.33
C ALA A 27 -20.58 -12.65 -2.75
N PHE A 28 -20.96 -13.16 -1.58
CA PHE A 28 -20.42 -14.43 -1.11
C PHE A 28 -20.95 -15.58 -1.97
N GLN A 29 -20.10 -16.56 -2.25
CA GLN A 29 -20.53 -17.76 -2.98
C GLN A 29 -21.35 -18.72 -2.12
N LYS A 30 -21.29 -18.59 -0.78
CA LYS A 30 -22.04 -19.36 0.20
C LYS A 30 -22.60 -18.45 1.29
N GLU A 31 -23.75 -18.83 1.88
CA GLU A 31 -24.31 -18.17 3.06
C GLU A 31 -23.69 -18.63 4.38
N VAL A 32 -23.09 -19.83 4.38
CA VAL A 32 -22.42 -20.44 5.53
C VAL A 32 -21.13 -21.11 5.07
N HIS A 33 -20.03 -20.84 5.76
CA HIS A 33 -18.71 -21.43 5.56
C HIS A 33 -18.33 -22.26 6.80
N ASN A 34 -18.08 -23.55 6.59
CA ASN A 34 -17.61 -24.45 7.66
C ASN A 34 -16.09 -24.29 7.85
N PRO A 35 -15.52 -24.81 8.96
CA PRO A 35 -14.09 -24.84 9.18
C PRO A 35 -13.36 -25.48 7.98
N GLY A 36 -12.41 -24.75 7.39
CA GLY A 36 -11.65 -25.21 6.22
C GLY A 36 -12.24 -24.86 4.85
N ASP A 37 -13.47 -24.37 4.76
CA ASP A 37 -14.00 -23.83 3.50
C ASP A 37 -13.23 -22.58 3.06
N ALA A 38 -13.06 -22.38 1.75
CA ALA A 38 -12.64 -21.08 1.22
C ALA A 38 -13.76 -20.06 1.42
N VAL A 39 -13.43 -18.84 1.86
CA VAL A 39 -14.41 -17.75 2.05
C VAL A 39 -14.42 -16.89 0.80
N LEU A 40 -15.05 -17.41 -0.25
CA LEU A 40 -15.03 -16.83 -1.58
C LEU A 40 -16.04 -15.69 -1.73
N VAL A 41 -15.54 -14.54 -2.20
CA VAL A 41 -16.35 -13.37 -2.58
C VAL A 41 -16.09 -13.05 -4.04
N ASP A 42 -17.16 -12.98 -4.83
CA ASP A 42 -17.13 -12.50 -6.20
C ASP A 42 -17.21 -10.96 -6.20
N VAL A 43 -16.38 -10.34 -7.03
CA VAL A 43 -16.30 -8.88 -7.21
C VAL A 43 -16.55 -8.56 -8.67
N ASN A 44 -17.55 -7.73 -8.94
CA ASN A 44 -17.91 -7.27 -10.27
C ASN A 44 -17.81 -5.74 -10.33
N ILE A 45 -16.92 -5.22 -11.18
CA ILE A 45 -16.81 -3.77 -11.42
C ILE A 45 -17.28 -3.48 -12.83
N THR A 46 -18.43 -2.82 -12.95
CA THR A 46 -19.11 -2.53 -14.22
C THR A 46 -19.02 -1.06 -14.57
N ASN A 47 -18.65 -0.76 -15.80
CA ASN A 47 -18.79 0.60 -16.33
C ASN A 47 -20.21 0.81 -16.85
N THR A 48 -21.03 1.52 -16.07
CA THR A 48 -22.41 1.89 -16.40
C THR A 48 -22.52 3.21 -17.16
N GLY A 49 -21.37 3.89 -17.38
CA GLY A 49 -21.32 5.16 -18.10
C GLY A 49 -21.34 5.01 -19.62
N LYS A 50 -21.37 6.15 -20.31
CA LYS A 50 -21.37 6.23 -21.78
C LYS A 50 -19.97 6.32 -22.40
N GLY A 51 -18.92 6.63 -21.60
CA GLY A 51 -17.53 6.71 -21.99
C GLY A 51 -16.70 5.61 -21.33
N ALA A 52 -15.48 5.39 -21.83
CA ALA A 52 -14.52 4.49 -21.17
C ALA A 52 -14.16 5.04 -19.78
N ALA A 53 -14.13 4.15 -18.79
CA ALA A 53 -13.69 4.46 -17.43
C ALA A 53 -12.30 3.86 -17.16
N ARG A 54 -11.52 4.49 -16.29
CA ARG A 54 -10.20 4.00 -15.88
C ARG A 54 -10.24 3.71 -14.38
N ILE A 55 -9.47 2.72 -13.95
CA ILE A 55 -9.23 2.42 -12.54
C ILE A 55 -7.81 1.87 -12.38
N LEU A 56 -7.12 2.24 -11.30
CA LEU A 56 -5.84 1.64 -10.96
C LEU A 56 -6.00 0.13 -10.76
N ARG A 57 -5.14 -0.66 -11.41
CA ARG A 57 -5.25 -2.13 -11.45
C ARG A 57 -5.22 -2.80 -10.08
N TRP A 58 -4.44 -2.28 -9.14
CA TRP A 58 -4.34 -2.86 -7.79
C TRP A 58 -5.60 -2.68 -6.93
N PHE A 59 -6.52 -1.83 -7.40
CA PHE A 59 -7.86 -1.74 -6.81
C PHE A 59 -8.92 -2.59 -7.54
N THR A 60 -8.54 -3.63 -8.30
CA THR A 60 -9.51 -4.42 -9.08
C THR A 60 -9.60 -5.89 -8.73
N ALA A 61 -8.67 -6.42 -7.98
CA ALA A 61 -8.51 -7.84 -7.67
C ALA A 61 -8.32 -8.78 -8.89
N GLN A 62 -8.19 -8.27 -10.14
CA GLN A 62 -8.05 -9.11 -11.33
C GLN A 62 -6.79 -9.99 -11.33
N ASN A 63 -5.72 -9.53 -10.70
CA ASN A 63 -4.44 -10.24 -10.60
C ASN A 63 -4.15 -10.71 -9.17
N GLY A 64 -5.19 -10.90 -8.36
CA GLY A 64 -5.13 -11.10 -6.93
C GLY A 64 -5.32 -9.79 -6.17
N VAL A 65 -5.43 -9.89 -4.86
CA VAL A 65 -5.58 -8.71 -3.98
C VAL A 65 -4.20 -8.15 -3.70
N GLU A 66 -3.98 -6.92 -4.16
CA GLU A 66 -2.71 -6.21 -3.99
C GLU A 66 -2.81 -5.05 -3.00
N GLU A 67 -4.02 -4.74 -2.52
CA GLU A 67 -4.34 -3.70 -1.54
C GLU A 67 -5.45 -4.19 -0.62
N SER A 68 -5.67 -3.53 0.51
CA SER A 68 -6.87 -3.76 1.33
C SER A 68 -8.09 -3.23 0.59
N LEU A 69 -8.80 -4.12 -0.12
CA LEU A 69 -9.94 -3.75 -0.98
C LEU A 69 -11.28 -3.74 -0.24
N PHE A 70 -11.36 -4.35 0.95
CA PHE A 70 -12.63 -4.59 1.61
C PHE A 70 -12.62 -4.05 3.04
N ASP A 71 -13.74 -3.47 3.46
CA ASP A 71 -14.10 -3.31 4.87
C ASP A 71 -14.74 -4.63 5.31
N VAL A 72 -13.98 -5.44 6.05
CA VAL A 72 -14.40 -6.76 6.56
C VAL A 72 -14.64 -6.64 8.05
N ARG A 73 -15.81 -7.10 8.50
CA ARG A 73 -16.18 -7.05 9.92
C ARG A 73 -16.79 -8.36 10.36
N VAL A 74 -16.46 -8.81 11.56
CA VAL A 74 -17.11 -9.92 12.27
C VAL A 74 -17.87 -9.38 13.46
N ASP A 75 -19.17 -9.61 13.51
CA ASP A 75 -20.07 -9.10 14.55
C ASP A 75 -19.88 -7.59 14.82
N GLY A 76 -19.64 -6.82 13.74
CA GLY A 76 -19.42 -5.37 13.77
C GLY A 76 -17.99 -4.91 14.04
N ASN A 77 -17.08 -5.78 14.49
CA ASN A 77 -15.67 -5.47 14.72
C ASN A 77 -14.85 -5.65 13.44
N ALA A 78 -13.93 -4.73 13.15
CA ALA A 78 -13.07 -4.84 11.98
C ALA A 78 -12.16 -6.08 12.06
N ALA A 79 -12.10 -6.85 10.97
CA ALA A 79 -11.13 -7.91 10.78
C ALA A 79 -9.82 -7.31 10.24
N GLU A 80 -8.69 -7.75 10.80
CA GLU A 80 -7.37 -7.27 10.41
C GLU A 80 -7.03 -7.69 8.97
N TYR A 81 -6.50 -6.77 8.17
CA TYR A 81 -5.89 -7.11 6.90
C TYR A 81 -4.50 -7.72 7.14
N VAL A 82 -4.31 -8.95 6.68
CA VAL A 82 -3.07 -9.73 6.83
C VAL A 82 -2.37 -10.00 5.49
N GLY A 83 -2.85 -9.37 4.44
CA GLY A 83 -2.25 -9.42 3.12
C GLY A 83 -0.91 -8.70 3.05
N ARG A 84 -0.39 -8.56 1.84
CA ARG A 84 0.88 -7.89 1.60
C ARG A 84 0.69 -6.38 1.57
N HIS A 85 1.66 -5.65 2.13
CA HIS A 85 1.86 -4.23 1.87
C HIS A 85 3.03 -4.07 0.90
N TYR A 86 2.92 -3.14 -0.05
CA TYR A 86 3.87 -3.00 -1.15
C TYR A 86 4.40 -1.58 -1.25
N LYS A 87 5.70 -1.39 -1.23
CA LYS A 87 6.29 -0.14 -1.72
C LYS A 87 6.25 -0.13 -3.26
N ARG A 88 5.47 0.79 -3.83
CA ARG A 88 5.32 0.98 -5.28
C ARG A 88 5.91 2.31 -5.74
N PRO A 89 6.32 2.41 -7.01
CA PRO A 89 6.46 3.71 -7.67
C PRO A 89 5.13 4.47 -7.71
N GLU A 90 5.20 5.79 -7.82
CA GLU A 90 3.99 6.59 -8.14
C GLU A 90 3.26 6.00 -9.35
N PRO A 91 1.91 5.99 -9.34
CA PRO A 91 1.12 5.48 -10.45
C PRO A 91 1.49 6.15 -11.78
N SER A 92 1.58 5.36 -12.82
CA SER A 92 1.76 5.78 -14.20
C SER A 92 0.51 5.46 -15.04
N ASP A 93 0.42 5.99 -16.26
CA ASP A 93 -0.70 5.67 -17.15
C ASP A 93 -0.83 4.16 -17.47
N MET A 94 0.26 3.41 -17.40
CA MET A 94 0.28 1.96 -17.63
C MET A 94 -0.32 1.15 -16.47
N ASP A 95 -0.52 1.77 -15.33
CA ASP A 95 -1.08 1.12 -14.15
C ASP A 95 -2.61 1.16 -14.11
N TYR A 96 -3.23 1.81 -15.12
CA TYR A 96 -4.68 1.89 -15.21
C TYR A 96 -5.26 0.84 -16.17
N ILE A 97 -6.32 0.18 -15.70
CA ILE A 97 -7.19 -0.64 -16.54
C ILE A 97 -8.28 0.26 -17.12
N VAL A 98 -8.56 0.07 -18.42
CA VAL A 98 -9.64 0.77 -19.12
C VAL A 98 -10.84 -0.16 -19.27
N ILE A 99 -11.98 0.24 -18.72
CA ILE A 99 -13.23 -0.50 -18.79
C ILE A 99 -14.16 0.23 -19.77
N GLN A 100 -14.48 -0.42 -20.89
CA GLN A 100 -15.37 0.14 -21.91
C GLN A 100 -16.82 0.23 -21.40
N PRO A 101 -17.69 1.11 -21.94
CA PRO A 101 -19.08 1.21 -21.59
C PRO A 101 -19.80 -0.14 -21.63
N GLY A 102 -20.57 -0.46 -20.58
CA GLY A 102 -21.31 -1.72 -20.44
C GLY A 102 -20.42 -2.96 -20.19
N ARG A 103 -19.10 -2.80 -20.03
CA ARG A 103 -18.21 -3.93 -19.69
C ARG A 103 -18.04 -4.06 -18.20
N THR A 104 -17.90 -5.32 -17.77
CA THR A 104 -17.62 -5.71 -16.38
C THR A 104 -16.28 -6.41 -16.31
N ILE A 105 -15.49 -6.09 -15.31
CA ILE A 105 -14.35 -6.90 -14.86
C ILE A 105 -14.79 -7.69 -13.63
N THR A 106 -14.41 -8.96 -13.59
CA THR A 106 -14.78 -9.90 -12.53
C THR A 106 -13.55 -10.48 -11.88
N ALA A 107 -13.64 -10.73 -10.58
CA ALA A 107 -12.63 -11.45 -9.80
C ALA A 107 -13.32 -12.25 -8.70
N THR A 108 -12.73 -13.38 -8.30
CA THR A 108 -13.11 -14.12 -7.11
C THR A 108 -11.95 -14.07 -6.12
N VAL A 109 -12.23 -13.71 -4.88
CA VAL A 109 -11.24 -13.53 -3.80
C VAL A 109 -11.57 -14.50 -2.65
N ASP A 110 -10.59 -15.30 -2.20
CA ASP A 110 -10.68 -15.95 -0.89
C ASP A 110 -10.26 -14.95 0.18
N LEU A 111 -11.23 -14.42 0.92
CA LEU A 111 -10.96 -13.41 1.95
C LEU A 111 -10.01 -13.91 3.03
N ALA A 112 -9.99 -15.21 3.31
CA ALA A 112 -9.12 -15.79 4.34
C ALA A 112 -7.62 -15.78 3.98
N ASP A 113 -7.27 -15.50 2.74
CA ASP A 113 -5.87 -15.26 2.33
C ASP A 113 -5.40 -13.85 2.69
N TYR A 114 -6.34 -12.91 2.95
CA TYR A 114 -6.05 -11.48 3.07
C TYR A 114 -6.56 -10.84 4.36
N TYR A 115 -7.50 -11.47 5.06
CA TYR A 115 -8.08 -10.95 6.31
C TYR A 115 -8.04 -12.01 7.40
N ASP A 116 -7.96 -11.56 8.66
CA ASP A 116 -8.10 -12.46 9.81
C ASP A 116 -9.54 -12.98 9.91
N MET A 117 -9.74 -14.24 9.51
CA MET A 117 -11.02 -14.94 9.53
C MET A 117 -11.04 -16.01 10.65
N THR A 118 -10.27 -15.83 11.72
CA THR A 118 -10.17 -16.83 12.80
C THR A 118 -11.35 -16.80 13.76
N ALA A 119 -12.07 -15.69 13.85
CA ALA A 119 -13.25 -15.59 14.69
C ALA A 119 -14.47 -16.28 14.03
N THR A 120 -15.26 -17.02 14.82
CA THR A 120 -16.56 -17.53 14.40
C THR A 120 -17.61 -16.43 14.56
N GLY A 121 -18.40 -16.15 13.53
CA GLY A 121 -19.44 -15.11 13.59
C GLY A 121 -20.04 -14.73 12.26
N MET A 122 -20.91 -13.72 12.29
CA MET A 122 -21.48 -13.12 11.07
C MET A 122 -20.50 -12.12 10.48
N TYR A 123 -19.91 -12.48 9.35
CA TYR A 123 -19.04 -11.57 8.59
C TYR A 123 -19.86 -10.69 7.66
N SER A 124 -19.64 -9.38 7.73
CA SER A 124 -20.11 -8.42 6.75
C SER A 124 -18.91 -7.87 5.98
N VAL A 125 -19.04 -7.83 4.66
CA VAL A 125 -17.99 -7.41 3.74
C VAL A 125 -18.55 -6.36 2.81
N ARG A 126 -17.77 -5.31 2.57
CA ARG A 126 -18.08 -4.27 1.61
C ARG A 126 -16.80 -3.94 0.84
N TYR A 127 -16.88 -3.88 -0.48
CA TYR A 127 -15.78 -3.30 -1.24
C TYR A 127 -15.68 -1.82 -0.90
N ALA A 128 -14.48 -1.35 -0.52
CA ALA A 128 -14.30 0.01 -0.02
C ALA A 128 -12.86 0.49 -0.26
N VAL A 129 -12.65 1.16 -1.39
CA VAL A 129 -11.35 1.72 -1.75
C VAL A 129 -11.43 3.23 -1.89
N GLU A 130 -10.33 3.88 -1.55
CA GLU A 130 -10.19 5.33 -1.60
C GLU A 130 -8.74 5.69 -2.00
N SER A 131 -8.58 6.54 -3.02
CA SER A 131 -7.26 7.02 -3.45
C SER A 131 -7.36 8.37 -4.14
N PHE A 132 -6.28 9.16 -4.12
CA PHE A 132 -6.15 10.36 -4.96
C PHE A 132 -6.02 10.01 -6.45
N ASP A 133 -5.47 8.83 -6.74
CA ASP A 133 -5.15 8.36 -8.09
C ASP A 133 -6.10 7.25 -8.57
N LEU A 134 -7.24 7.03 -7.90
CA LEU A 134 -8.12 5.89 -8.15
C LEU A 134 -8.54 5.75 -9.62
N PHE A 135 -8.91 6.86 -10.26
CA PHE A 135 -9.42 6.89 -11.65
C PHE A 135 -8.49 7.60 -12.63
N SER A 136 -7.58 8.42 -12.15
CA SER A 136 -6.60 9.14 -12.95
C SER A 136 -5.47 9.65 -12.08
N LYS A 137 -4.26 9.73 -12.63
CA LYS A 137 -3.13 10.36 -11.93
C LYS A 137 -3.50 11.81 -11.58
N ASN A 138 -3.37 12.14 -10.30
CA ASN A 138 -3.70 13.46 -9.79
C ASN A 138 -2.42 14.17 -9.31
N ASN A 139 -1.96 15.13 -10.09
CA ASN A 139 -0.74 15.90 -9.80
C ASN A 139 -1.01 17.21 -9.05
N GLY A 140 -2.24 17.48 -8.61
CA GLY A 140 -2.63 18.73 -7.96
C GLY A 140 -2.45 18.71 -6.44
N LEU A 141 -1.94 19.81 -5.86
CA LEU A 141 -1.78 19.99 -4.41
C LEU A 141 -3.11 20.04 -3.61
N LEU A 142 -4.24 20.15 -4.28
CA LEU A 142 -5.59 20.17 -3.67
C LEU A 142 -6.43 18.99 -4.16
N ALA A 143 -5.79 17.88 -4.48
CA ALA A 143 -6.46 16.67 -4.92
C ALA A 143 -7.49 16.20 -3.88
N LYS A 144 -8.67 15.82 -4.34
CA LYS A 144 -9.65 15.10 -3.53
C LYS A 144 -9.47 13.61 -3.74
N ARG A 145 -9.60 12.85 -2.67
CA ARG A 145 -9.64 11.38 -2.76
C ARG A 145 -10.94 10.97 -3.43
N ASP A 146 -10.82 10.07 -4.38
CA ASP A 146 -11.93 9.38 -4.99
C ASP A 146 -12.22 8.10 -4.21
N THR A 147 -13.48 7.71 -4.16
CA THR A 147 -13.93 6.49 -3.49
C THR A 147 -14.69 5.59 -4.46
N LEU A 148 -14.57 4.29 -4.28
CA LEU A 148 -15.40 3.31 -4.95
C LEU A 148 -15.84 2.26 -3.93
N THR A 149 -17.15 2.11 -3.75
CA THR A 149 -17.74 1.26 -2.70
C THR A 149 -18.90 0.44 -3.26
N SER A 150 -19.14 -0.74 -2.66
CA SER A 150 -20.33 -1.56 -2.88
C SER A 150 -21.31 -1.47 -1.73
N SER A 151 -22.50 -2.08 -1.88
CA SER A 151 -23.32 -2.52 -0.77
C SER A 151 -22.59 -3.60 0.02
N SER A 152 -22.99 -3.82 1.28
CA SER A 152 -22.45 -4.91 2.10
C SER A 152 -23.11 -6.24 1.74
N ALA A 153 -22.31 -7.29 1.69
CA ALA A 153 -22.74 -8.69 1.68
C ALA A 153 -22.44 -9.32 3.05
N ALA A 154 -23.20 -10.32 3.46
CA ALA A 154 -22.98 -11.00 4.74
C ALA A 154 -23.01 -12.52 4.58
N SER A 155 -22.21 -13.21 5.40
CA SER A 155 -22.16 -14.66 5.47
C SER A 155 -21.70 -15.10 6.86
N TRP A 156 -22.22 -16.24 7.32
CA TRP A 156 -21.72 -16.90 8.54
C TRP A 156 -20.44 -17.67 8.25
N VAL A 157 -19.41 -17.46 9.08
CA VAL A 157 -18.15 -18.19 8.97
C VAL A 157 -17.85 -18.85 10.31
N ASP A 158 -17.69 -20.16 10.29
CA ASP A 158 -17.05 -20.88 11.40
C ASP A 158 -15.54 -20.63 11.34
N GLY A 159 -14.99 -20.07 12.42
CA GLY A 159 -13.65 -19.55 12.47
C GLY A 159 -12.60 -20.51 11.91
N ARG A 160 -11.72 -19.97 11.09
CA ARG A 160 -10.61 -20.72 10.49
C ARG A 160 -9.36 -20.59 11.35
N HIS A 161 -8.54 -21.62 11.37
CA HIS A 161 -7.19 -21.48 11.91
C HIS A 161 -6.39 -20.57 10.98
N GLY A 162 -6.23 -19.30 11.39
CA GLY A 162 -5.38 -18.34 10.68
C GLY A 162 -3.94 -18.84 10.56
N LYS A 163 -3.22 -18.37 9.56
CA LYS A 163 -1.75 -18.53 9.53
C LYS A 163 -1.23 -17.86 10.79
N LYS A 164 -0.67 -18.64 11.72
CA LYS A 164 -0.05 -18.06 12.93
C LYS A 164 1.00 -17.05 12.52
N PRO A 165 1.07 -15.88 13.15
CA PRO A 165 2.17 -14.96 12.93
C PRO A 165 3.49 -15.72 13.11
N GLN A 166 4.43 -15.50 12.19
CA GLN A 166 5.76 -16.05 12.37
C GLN A 166 6.39 -15.36 13.57
N PRO A 167 6.96 -16.10 14.54
CA PRO A 167 7.64 -15.45 15.66
C PRO A 167 8.74 -14.53 15.13
N PRO A 168 8.98 -13.39 15.79
CA PRO A 168 10.06 -12.50 15.41
C PRO A 168 11.38 -13.26 15.42
N PRO A 169 12.29 -12.99 14.49
CA PRO A 169 13.62 -13.57 14.52
C PRO A 169 14.34 -13.21 15.83
N PRO A 170 15.30 -14.05 16.28
CA PRO A 170 16.03 -13.76 17.50
C PRO A 170 16.75 -12.40 17.42
N SER A 171 16.74 -11.64 18.50
CA SER A 171 17.45 -10.36 18.61
C SER A 171 18.95 -10.54 18.41
N GLY A 172 19.60 -9.61 17.70
CA GLY A 172 21.05 -9.68 17.50
C GLY A 172 21.60 -8.84 16.35
N GLY A 173 20.79 -8.00 15.74
CA GLY A 173 21.23 -7.06 14.69
C GLY A 173 21.77 -7.70 13.41
N LEU A 174 21.68 -9.02 13.26
CA LEU A 174 22.22 -9.74 12.11
C LEU A 174 21.24 -9.66 10.92
N THR A 175 21.78 -9.38 9.75
CA THR A 175 21.05 -9.45 8.48
C THR A 175 21.19 -10.84 7.90
N SER A 176 20.08 -11.48 7.53
CA SER A 176 20.06 -12.74 6.79
C SER A 176 19.50 -12.54 5.38
N PHE A 177 19.86 -13.43 4.46
CA PHE A 177 19.51 -13.32 3.06
C PHE A 177 18.96 -14.63 2.52
N THR A 178 17.85 -14.55 1.78
CA THR A 178 17.23 -15.71 1.11
C THR A 178 17.21 -15.46 -0.40
N GLY A 179 17.88 -16.33 -1.16
CA GLY A 179 17.89 -16.24 -2.63
C GLY A 179 18.62 -15.01 -3.20
N CYS A 180 19.50 -14.38 -2.41
CA CYS A 180 20.27 -13.20 -2.83
C CYS A 180 21.65 -13.60 -3.34
N THR A 181 22.13 -12.91 -4.38
CA THR A 181 23.54 -12.96 -4.77
C THR A 181 24.41 -12.18 -3.78
N ALA A 182 25.72 -12.38 -3.78
CA ALA A 182 26.64 -11.61 -2.93
C ALA A 182 26.56 -10.10 -3.19
N THR A 183 26.41 -9.68 -4.45
CA THR A 183 26.25 -8.27 -4.83
C THR A 183 24.96 -7.69 -4.25
N GLN A 184 23.86 -8.44 -4.32
CA GLN A 184 22.58 -8.03 -3.75
C GLN A 184 22.66 -7.92 -2.22
N ALA A 185 23.26 -8.91 -1.56
CA ALA A 185 23.47 -8.90 -0.11
C ALA A 185 24.29 -7.68 0.35
N ASN A 186 25.39 -7.36 -0.35
CA ASN A 186 26.20 -6.18 -0.06
C ASN A 186 25.41 -4.86 -0.26
N SER A 187 24.61 -4.78 -1.34
CA SER A 187 23.74 -3.62 -1.61
C SER A 187 22.70 -3.42 -0.50
N ILE A 188 22.07 -4.50 -0.04
CA ILE A 188 21.10 -4.45 1.07
C ILE A 188 21.78 -4.06 2.38
N THR A 189 22.96 -4.62 2.68
CA THR A 189 23.72 -4.27 3.89
C THR A 189 24.03 -2.78 3.93
N SER A 190 24.49 -2.20 2.81
CA SER A 190 24.73 -0.76 2.71
C SER A 190 23.45 0.07 2.87
N ALA A 191 22.35 -0.40 2.27
CA ALA A 191 21.05 0.26 2.37
C ALA A 191 20.50 0.21 3.81
N ARG A 192 20.62 -0.93 4.51
CA ARG A 192 20.20 -1.06 5.92
C ARG A 192 20.99 -0.13 6.83
N THR A 193 22.31 -0.04 6.64
CA THR A 193 23.15 0.91 7.39
C THR A 193 22.68 2.36 7.16
N ALA A 194 22.38 2.72 5.91
CA ALA A 194 21.86 4.05 5.61
C ALA A 194 20.45 4.27 6.20
N ALA A 195 19.59 3.24 6.20
CA ALA A 195 18.27 3.30 6.82
C ALA A 195 18.36 3.51 8.34
N ALA A 196 19.29 2.81 9.02
CA ALA A 196 19.55 3.02 10.45
C ALA A 196 19.97 4.47 10.73
N ASN A 197 20.88 5.05 9.92
CA ASN A 197 21.27 6.45 10.06
C ASN A 197 20.09 7.42 9.84
N TYR A 198 19.23 7.16 8.85
CA TYR A 198 18.04 7.95 8.57
C TYR A 198 17.02 7.89 9.70
N SER A 199 16.77 6.71 10.26
CA SER A 199 15.83 6.54 11.36
C SER A 199 16.34 7.19 12.65
N GLN A 200 17.63 7.04 12.96
CA GLN A 200 18.26 7.71 14.10
C GLN A 200 18.17 9.23 13.98
N ASP A 201 18.50 9.82 12.81
CA ASP A 201 18.36 11.27 12.58
C ASP A 201 16.91 11.74 12.72
N SER A 202 15.96 10.98 12.20
CA SER A 202 14.53 11.25 12.31
C SER A 202 14.05 11.23 13.77
N ARG A 203 14.45 10.19 14.52
CA ARG A 203 14.15 10.08 15.95
C ARG A 203 14.75 11.23 16.76
N MET A 204 16.00 11.61 16.46
CA MET A 204 16.64 12.74 17.14
C MET A 204 15.96 14.07 16.83
N TYR A 205 15.57 14.33 15.57
CA TYR A 205 14.79 15.51 15.19
C TYR A 205 13.48 15.59 15.98
N LEU A 206 12.75 14.49 16.06
CA LEU A 206 11.48 14.43 16.79
C LEU A 206 11.69 14.51 18.31
N ALA A 207 12.70 13.85 18.87
CA ALA A 207 13.01 13.94 20.30
C ALA A 207 13.43 15.35 20.75
N ALA A 208 13.99 16.15 19.84
CA ALA A 208 14.29 17.55 20.07
C ALA A 208 13.06 18.48 20.01
N GLY A 209 11.86 17.96 19.74
CA GLY A 209 10.61 18.72 19.66
C GLY A 209 10.50 19.62 18.42
N LEU A 210 11.25 19.32 17.35
CA LEU A 210 11.26 20.13 16.13
C LEU A 210 9.99 19.89 15.30
N THR A 211 9.34 20.96 14.86
CA THR A 211 8.06 20.95 14.13
C THR A 211 8.11 21.76 12.83
N GLY A 212 9.31 21.94 12.30
CA GLY A 212 9.57 22.73 11.08
C GLY A 212 9.04 22.08 9.80
N PRO A 213 9.45 22.63 8.63
CA PRO A 213 9.01 22.13 7.32
C PRO A 213 9.22 20.63 7.12
N ARG A 214 10.30 20.04 7.66
CA ARG A 214 10.55 18.61 7.60
C ARG A 214 9.37 17.81 8.16
N TYR A 215 8.81 18.20 9.31
CA TYR A 215 7.66 17.52 9.89
C TYR A 215 6.36 17.86 9.14
N THR A 216 6.10 19.16 8.92
CA THR A 216 4.80 19.59 8.39
C THR A 216 4.55 19.16 6.93
N THR A 217 5.61 18.99 6.14
CA THR A 217 5.51 18.52 4.76
C THR A 217 4.91 17.12 4.66
N TRP A 218 5.24 16.22 5.59
CA TRP A 218 4.88 14.81 5.49
C TRP A 218 3.78 14.38 6.44
N PHE A 219 3.56 15.13 7.56
CA PHE A 219 2.57 14.80 8.58
C PHE A 219 1.55 15.92 8.83
N GLY A 220 1.65 17.03 8.09
CA GLY A 220 0.72 18.14 8.17
C GLY A 220 0.93 19.05 9.39
N VAL A 221 -0.04 19.93 9.63
CA VAL A 221 -0.01 20.89 10.74
C VAL A 221 0.20 20.15 12.06
N TYR A 222 1.07 20.70 12.92
CA TYR A 222 1.39 20.11 14.22
C TYR A 222 0.15 19.84 15.08
N SER A 223 0.16 18.67 15.70
CA SER A 223 -0.73 18.27 16.79
C SER A 223 0.08 17.36 17.72
N SER A 224 0.00 17.60 19.03
CA SER A 224 0.77 16.82 20.01
C SER A 224 0.50 15.31 19.93
N SER A 225 -0.75 14.92 19.72
CA SER A 225 -1.12 13.51 19.56
C SER A 225 -0.44 12.88 18.35
N ARG A 226 -0.57 13.49 17.15
CA ARG A 226 0.06 12.98 15.91
C ARG A 226 1.58 12.99 16.02
N TYR A 227 2.15 14.06 16.57
CA TYR A 227 3.60 14.16 16.76
C TYR A 227 4.15 13.04 17.65
N ASN A 228 3.47 12.73 18.75
CA ASN A 228 3.84 11.63 19.64
C ASN A 228 3.70 10.26 18.94
N THR A 229 2.71 10.09 18.07
CA THR A 229 2.58 8.89 17.24
C THR A 229 3.81 8.73 16.32
N VAL A 230 4.17 9.79 15.57
CA VAL A 230 5.33 9.74 14.66
C VAL A 230 6.63 9.51 15.42
N LEU A 231 6.83 10.19 16.58
CA LEU A 231 7.99 9.96 17.45
C LEU A 231 8.04 8.49 17.92
N SER A 232 6.92 7.96 18.41
CA SER A 232 6.82 6.56 18.84
C SER A 232 7.15 5.60 17.69
N ASN A 233 6.66 5.89 16.48
CA ASN A 233 6.96 5.09 15.29
C ASN A 233 8.46 5.09 14.99
N PHE A 234 9.11 6.26 14.97
CA PHE A 234 10.55 6.33 14.70
C PHE A 234 11.41 5.74 15.81
N VAL A 235 10.99 5.77 17.08
CA VAL A 235 11.66 5.05 18.17
C VAL A 235 11.68 3.55 17.88
N LYS A 236 10.56 2.99 17.41
CA LYS A 236 10.46 1.55 17.13
C LYS A 236 11.13 1.16 15.79
N ILE A 237 11.07 2.03 14.77
CA ILE A 237 11.76 1.81 13.49
C ILE A 237 13.27 1.78 13.72
N ASP A 238 13.80 2.74 14.48
CA ASP A 238 15.20 2.86 14.85
C ASP A 238 15.67 1.61 15.64
N ASP A 239 14.91 1.22 16.67
CA ASP A 239 15.20 0.00 17.45
C ASP A 239 15.20 -1.26 16.56
N ALA A 240 14.22 -1.40 15.65
CA ALA A 240 14.16 -2.53 14.74
C ALA A 240 15.34 -2.59 13.75
N LEU A 241 15.75 -1.44 13.22
CA LEU A 241 16.88 -1.35 12.31
C LEU A 241 18.22 -1.64 13.01
N ASP A 242 18.37 -1.26 14.27
CA ASP A 242 19.58 -1.49 15.05
C ASP A 242 19.65 -2.91 15.65
N ASN A 243 18.54 -3.44 16.15
CA ASN A 243 18.54 -4.60 17.04
C ASN A 243 17.84 -5.85 16.50
N ALA A 244 16.91 -5.70 15.51
CA ALA A 244 16.21 -6.88 15.00
C ALA A 244 17.04 -7.63 13.95
N GLN A 245 16.94 -8.97 13.98
CA GLN A 245 17.40 -9.78 12.87
C GLN A 245 16.43 -9.65 11.70
N MET A 246 16.86 -9.00 10.61
CA MET A 246 16.07 -8.85 9.40
C MET A 246 16.48 -9.89 8.36
N ASN A 247 15.48 -10.50 7.73
CA ASN A 247 15.67 -11.40 6.60
C ASN A 247 15.22 -10.72 5.32
N PHE A 248 16.11 -10.63 4.34
CA PHE A 248 15.81 -10.10 3.02
C PHE A 248 15.70 -11.23 2.00
N ASN A 249 14.55 -11.34 1.35
CA ASN A 249 14.28 -12.31 0.30
C ASN A 249 14.36 -11.64 -1.07
N CYS A 250 15.31 -12.09 -1.92
CA CYS A 250 15.56 -11.52 -3.24
C CYS A 250 14.80 -12.24 -4.38
N GLY A 251 13.83 -13.08 -4.06
CA GLY A 251 13.10 -13.89 -5.05
C GLY A 251 11.99 -13.16 -5.79
N CYS A 252 11.60 -11.96 -5.37
CA CYS A 252 10.54 -11.19 -6.00
C CYS A 252 10.95 -10.67 -7.39
N LYS A 253 10.06 -10.90 -8.39
CA LYS A 253 10.28 -10.48 -9.79
C LYS A 253 9.28 -9.42 -10.27
N GLN A 254 8.46 -8.87 -9.36
CA GLN A 254 7.47 -7.84 -9.67
C GLN A 254 8.12 -6.46 -9.82
N ASN A 255 7.44 -5.54 -10.48
CA ASN A 255 7.91 -4.18 -10.71
C ASN A 255 7.55 -3.23 -9.54
N TYR A 256 7.85 -3.68 -8.32
CA TYR A 256 7.74 -2.93 -7.07
C TYR A 256 9.13 -2.77 -6.45
N TYR A 257 9.27 -1.92 -5.43
CA TYR A 257 10.51 -1.83 -4.64
C TYR A 257 10.64 -3.04 -3.71
N ALA A 258 9.62 -3.26 -2.87
CA ALA A 258 9.59 -4.36 -1.93
C ALA A 258 8.13 -4.65 -1.49
N TYR A 259 7.97 -5.67 -0.65
CA TYR A 259 6.75 -5.90 0.10
C TYR A 259 7.04 -6.65 1.41
N VAL A 260 6.10 -6.55 2.35
CA VAL A 260 6.10 -7.30 3.61
C VAL A 260 4.70 -7.86 3.91
N TYR A 261 4.65 -8.76 4.87
CA TYR A 261 3.42 -9.13 5.58
C TYR A 261 3.49 -8.53 6.98
N PRO A 262 2.56 -7.64 7.40
CA PRO A 262 2.63 -6.93 8.68
C PRO A 262 2.76 -7.85 9.90
N ASN A 263 2.17 -9.05 9.84
CA ASN A 263 2.18 -10.07 10.87
C ASN A 263 3.36 -11.06 10.79
N GLN A 264 4.32 -10.85 9.85
CA GLN A 264 5.56 -11.61 9.72
C GLN A 264 6.79 -10.70 9.91
N PRO A 265 7.03 -10.19 11.13
CA PRO A 265 7.98 -9.13 11.35
C PRO A 265 9.37 -9.49 10.88
N TYR A 266 10.02 -8.48 10.34
CA TYR A 266 11.38 -8.41 9.86
C TYR A 266 11.71 -9.27 8.63
N ASN A 267 10.70 -9.82 7.93
CA ASN A 267 10.89 -10.44 6.62
C ASN A 267 10.53 -9.44 5.52
N ILE A 268 11.52 -8.97 4.76
CA ILE A 268 11.37 -8.01 3.67
C ILE A 268 11.64 -8.71 2.34
N TYR A 269 10.69 -8.64 1.41
CA TYR A 269 10.79 -9.24 0.08
C TYR A 269 11.15 -8.18 -0.94
N VAL A 270 12.37 -8.22 -1.44
CA VAL A 270 12.95 -7.20 -2.32
C VAL A 270 12.65 -7.50 -3.78
N CYS A 271 12.08 -6.53 -4.50
CA CYS A 271 11.62 -6.67 -5.87
C CYS A 271 12.51 -5.92 -6.90
N ARG A 272 12.10 -5.87 -8.18
CA ARG A 272 12.97 -5.38 -9.27
C ARG A 272 13.36 -3.91 -9.18
N VAL A 273 12.41 -3.05 -8.77
CA VAL A 273 12.64 -1.59 -8.74
C VAL A 273 13.69 -1.23 -7.69
N PHE A 274 13.71 -1.93 -6.55
CA PHE A 274 14.71 -1.73 -5.50
C PHE A 274 16.15 -1.75 -6.04
N TRP A 275 16.46 -2.67 -6.96
CA TRP A 275 17.82 -2.80 -7.47
C TRP A 275 18.29 -1.62 -8.28
N GLN A 276 17.35 -0.88 -8.90
CA GLN A 276 17.60 0.32 -9.71
C GLN A 276 17.64 1.60 -8.88
N ALA A 277 17.07 1.60 -7.67
CA ALA A 277 17.02 2.74 -6.78
C ALA A 277 18.44 3.14 -6.28
N PRO A 278 18.67 4.42 -5.99
CA PRO A 278 19.90 4.85 -5.31
C PRO A 278 19.96 4.27 -3.88
N THR A 279 21.13 4.21 -3.27
CA THR A 279 21.25 3.77 -1.87
C THR A 279 20.59 4.75 -0.92
N THR A 280 20.72 6.05 -1.17
CA THR A 280 20.18 7.18 -0.38
C THR A 280 19.58 8.23 -1.30
N GLY A 281 18.79 9.15 -0.77
CA GLY A 281 18.08 10.19 -1.53
C GLY A 281 16.59 9.89 -1.59
N THR A 282 15.89 10.36 -2.61
CA THR A 282 14.43 10.15 -2.77
C THR A 282 14.16 8.76 -3.36
N ASP A 283 13.14 8.08 -2.87
CA ASP A 283 12.75 6.71 -3.29
C ASP A 283 13.95 5.75 -3.26
N SER A 284 14.74 5.85 -2.22
CA SER A 284 16.00 5.13 -2.08
C SER A 284 15.82 3.72 -1.53
N LYS A 285 16.86 2.90 -1.64
CA LYS A 285 16.91 1.59 -0.98
C LYS A 285 16.79 1.71 0.54
N ALA A 286 17.43 2.75 1.13
CA ALA A 286 17.35 3.03 2.57
C ALA A 286 15.92 3.46 2.96
N GLY A 287 15.32 4.35 2.20
CA GLY A 287 13.93 4.77 2.39
C GLY A 287 12.96 3.61 2.27
N THR A 288 13.12 2.76 1.25
CA THR A 288 12.33 1.52 1.09
C THR A 288 12.41 0.62 2.33
N ILE A 289 13.60 0.43 2.92
CA ILE A 289 13.74 -0.41 4.13
C ILE A 289 12.99 0.22 5.31
N ILE A 290 12.99 1.54 5.47
CA ILE A 290 12.20 2.25 6.51
C ILE A 290 10.71 2.06 6.26
N HIS A 291 10.26 2.26 5.02
CA HIS A 291 8.87 2.06 4.60
C HIS A 291 8.37 0.66 4.98
N GLU A 292 9.07 -0.39 4.53
CA GLU A 292 8.70 -1.78 4.82
C GLU A 292 8.78 -2.12 6.32
N THR A 293 9.77 -1.58 7.02
CA THR A 293 9.90 -1.78 8.49
C THR A 293 8.73 -1.15 9.23
N SER A 294 8.21 -0.02 8.75
CA SER A 294 7.09 0.68 9.38
C SER A 294 5.77 -0.10 9.34
N HIS A 295 5.57 -0.98 8.35
CA HIS A 295 4.36 -1.80 8.23
C HIS A 295 4.21 -2.87 9.31
N PHE A 296 5.31 -3.36 9.89
CA PHE A 296 5.19 -4.43 10.87
C PHE A 296 4.35 -4.01 12.08
N ASN A 297 3.35 -4.85 12.44
CA ASN A 297 2.44 -4.60 13.57
C ASN A 297 3.19 -4.36 14.88
N VAL A 298 4.34 -5.02 15.07
CA VAL A 298 5.20 -4.85 16.26
C VAL A 298 6.00 -3.54 16.22
N VAL A 299 6.07 -2.85 15.08
CA VAL A 299 6.78 -1.60 14.87
C VAL A 299 5.79 -0.43 14.85
N ALA A 300 5.27 -0.06 13.71
CA ALA A 300 4.38 1.09 13.57
C ALA A 300 2.99 0.74 13.01
N GLY A 301 2.85 -0.41 12.32
CA GLY A 301 1.59 -0.85 11.73
C GLY A 301 1.05 0.18 10.72
N THR A 302 1.93 0.77 9.91
CA THR A 302 1.52 1.73 8.88
C THR A 302 0.88 1.02 7.70
N ASP A 303 0.07 1.77 6.95
CA ASP A 303 -0.59 1.33 5.73
C ASP A 303 0.01 1.99 4.49
N ASP A 304 -0.28 1.43 3.33
CA ASP A 304 -0.04 2.02 2.01
C ASP A 304 -1.25 2.86 1.56
N ILE A 305 -1.38 4.06 2.12
CA ILE A 305 -2.55 4.93 1.88
C ILE A 305 -2.39 5.69 0.55
N VAL A 306 -1.18 6.14 0.28
CA VAL A 306 -0.80 6.84 -0.95
C VAL A 306 0.65 6.54 -1.29
N TYR A 307 1.00 6.65 -2.58
CA TYR A 307 2.35 6.46 -3.08
C TYR A 307 2.94 7.75 -3.63
N GLY A 308 4.27 7.89 -3.46
CA GLY A 308 5.05 8.99 -3.98
C GLY A 308 4.96 10.29 -3.16
N GLN A 309 5.91 11.18 -3.40
CA GLN A 309 5.99 12.46 -2.66
C GLN A 309 4.74 13.32 -2.86
N THR A 310 4.17 13.34 -4.06
CA THR A 310 2.96 14.13 -4.35
C THR A 310 1.78 13.63 -3.55
N GLY A 311 1.56 12.31 -3.52
CA GLY A 311 0.51 11.67 -2.73
C GLY A 311 0.67 11.92 -1.23
N ALA A 312 1.88 11.73 -0.69
CA ALA A 312 2.18 11.93 0.73
C ALA A 312 1.95 13.39 1.18
N ARG A 313 2.36 14.39 0.38
CA ARG A 313 2.10 15.83 0.66
C ARG A 313 0.60 16.15 0.62
N ASN A 314 -0.11 15.62 -0.37
CA ASN A 314 -1.57 15.81 -0.47
C ASN A 314 -2.28 15.21 0.74
N LEU A 315 -1.87 14.03 1.19
CA LEU A 315 -2.40 13.39 2.37
C LEU A 315 -2.09 14.21 3.64
N ALA A 316 -0.85 14.68 3.80
CA ALA A 316 -0.45 15.52 4.93
C ALA A 316 -1.29 16.82 5.03
N ASN A 317 -1.63 17.42 3.89
CA ASN A 317 -2.44 18.65 3.86
C ASN A 317 -3.94 18.40 4.07
N SER A 318 -4.48 17.30 3.53
CA SER A 318 -5.93 17.03 3.53
C SER A 318 -6.40 16.17 4.70
N ASP A 319 -5.55 15.24 5.17
CA ASP A 319 -5.86 14.35 6.28
C ASP A 319 -4.60 13.94 7.07
N PRO A 320 -4.11 14.85 7.94
CA PRO A 320 -2.94 14.59 8.76
C PRO A 320 -3.07 13.35 9.68
N ASN A 321 -4.29 12.95 10.03
CA ASN A 321 -4.49 11.75 10.86
C ASN A 321 -4.15 10.48 10.09
N ARG A 322 -4.41 10.44 8.79
CA ARG A 322 -3.99 9.34 7.93
C ARG A 322 -2.53 9.45 7.50
N ALA A 323 -2.00 10.67 7.37
CA ALA A 323 -0.59 10.87 7.02
C ALA A 323 0.37 10.22 8.04
N VAL A 324 0.02 10.23 9.34
CA VAL A 324 0.83 9.57 10.39
C VAL A 324 0.69 8.03 10.37
N GLN A 325 -0.19 7.49 9.54
CA GLN A 325 -0.35 6.06 9.32
C GLN A 325 0.21 5.61 7.96
N ASN A 326 0.67 6.54 7.12
CA ASN A 326 1.14 6.25 5.77
C ASN A 326 2.64 5.94 5.74
N ALA A 327 3.03 4.81 5.18
CA ALA A 327 4.42 4.36 5.13
C ALA A 327 5.31 5.30 4.30
N ASP A 328 4.84 5.78 3.14
CA ASP A 328 5.57 6.75 2.32
C ASP A 328 5.85 8.07 3.05
N SER A 329 4.93 8.51 3.94
CA SER A 329 5.17 9.70 4.76
C SER A 329 6.34 9.51 5.72
N HIS A 330 6.52 8.32 6.29
CA HIS A 330 7.65 7.97 7.14
C HIS A 330 8.95 7.88 6.33
N GLU A 331 8.89 7.25 5.16
CA GLU A 331 10.02 7.17 4.24
C GLU A 331 10.57 8.55 3.87
N TYR A 332 9.71 9.42 3.32
CA TYR A 332 10.16 10.75 2.86
C TYR A 332 10.58 11.68 3.99
N PHE A 333 9.97 11.56 5.16
CA PHE A 333 10.43 12.28 6.35
C PHE A 333 11.86 11.85 6.73
N ALA A 334 12.15 10.55 6.66
CA ALA A 334 13.46 10.00 7.00
C ALA A 334 14.51 10.33 5.96
N GLU A 335 14.20 10.19 4.68
CA GLU A 335 15.09 10.55 3.57
C GLU A 335 15.47 12.04 3.60
N ASN A 336 14.52 12.89 4.00
CA ASN A 336 14.69 14.35 4.05
C ASN A 336 15.36 14.89 2.77
N SER A 337 14.84 14.48 1.61
CA SER A 337 15.38 14.81 0.29
C SER A 337 14.28 15.45 -0.60
N PRO A 338 14.40 16.76 -0.96
CA PRO A 338 15.49 17.67 -0.58
C PRO A 338 15.47 18.00 0.91
N LYS A 339 16.66 18.32 1.47
CA LYS A 339 16.82 18.60 2.91
C LYS A 339 15.96 19.76 3.37
N GLN A 340 15.23 19.54 4.45
CA GLN A 340 14.38 20.50 5.16
C GLN A 340 14.78 20.55 6.64
N ASN A 341 14.50 21.67 7.28
CA ASN A 341 14.79 21.89 8.71
C ASN A 341 13.51 21.94 9.55
#